data_bfa6af19f81abbab6d50b51419b46e3b
#
_entry.id   bfa6af19f81abbab6d50b51419b46e3b
#
_cell.length_a   1.000
_cell.length_b   1.000
_cell.length_c   1.000
_cell.angle_alpha   90.00
_cell.angle_beta   90.00
_cell.angle_gamma   90.00
#
_symmetry.space_group_name_H-M   'P 1'
#
loop_
_entity.id
_entity.type
_entity.pdbx_description
1 polymer ?
#
loop_
_entity_poly.entity_id
_entity_poly.type
_entity_poly.pdbx_seq_one_letter_code
_entity_poly.pdbx_strand_id
1 'polypeptide(L)'
;NDLVKSIKPYSREIILFGSCARGEDNQNSDIDFFVVADDDNHEAIREKIETYEIDREIKPIIVNSLELMEMEENDKVFLEEVNKGIKLWEGLEE
;
A
#
# COMPACT_ATOMS: atom_id res chain seq x y z
N ASN A 1 -4.67 -12.05 1.87
CA ASN A 1 -4.58 -12.11 3.33
C ASN A 1 -5.69 -11.28 3.94
N ASP A 2 -5.89 -11.45 5.24
CA ASP A 2 -7.03 -10.83 5.92
C ASP A 2 -6.96 -9.32 5.96
N LEU A 3 -5.76 -8.76 6.10
CA LEU A 3 -5.59 -7.31 6.13
C LEU A 3 -5.98 -6.71 4.78
N VAL A 4 -5.51 -7.30 3.69
CA VAL A 4 -5.84 -6.81 2.36
C VAL A 4 -7.34 -6.85 2.16
N LYS A 5 -7.99 -7.94 2.56
CA LYS A 5 -9.44 -8.04 2.44
C LYS A 5 -10.16 -6.95 3.21
N SER A 6 -9.61 -6.56 4.37
CA SER A 6 -10.27 -5.56 5.20
C SER A 6 -10.14 -4.16 4.65
N ILE A 7 -9.09 -3.87 3.89
CA ILE A 7 -8.89 -2.52 3.35
C ILE A 7 -9.29 -2.38 1.88
N LYS A 8 -9.51 -3.48 1.17
CA LYS A 8 -9.96 -3.43 -0.22
C LYS A 8 -11.16 -2.52 -0.45
N PRO A 9 -12.22 -2.59 0.38
CA PRO A 9 -13.40 -1.77 0.10
C PRO A 9 -13.16 -0.28 0.18
N TYR A 10 -12.06 0.12 0.83
CA TYR A 10 -11.72 1.52 1.04
C TYR A 10 -10.62 1.99 0.10
N SER A 11 -10.12 1.10 -0.75
CA SER A 11 -8.92 1.37 -1.54
C SER A 11 -9.20 1.29 -3.04
N ARG A 12 -8.40 1.99 -3.82
CA ARG A 12 -8.42 1.89 -5.28
C ARG A 12 -7.31 0.97 -5.76
N GLU A 13 -6.21 0.93 -5.03
CA GLU A 13 -5.06 0.11 -5.42
C GLU A 13 -4.25 -0.21 -4.17
N ILE A 14 -3.73 -1.45 -4.10
CA ILE A 14 -2.86 -1.88 -3.01
C ILE A 14 -1.67 -2.60 -3.62
N ILE A 15 -0.47 -2.13 -3.33
CA ILE A 15 0.76 -2.73 -3.84
C ILE A 15 1.68 -3.07 -2.67
N LEU A 16 2.19 -4.29 -2.65
CA LEU A 16 3.22 -4.71 -1.72
C LEU A 16 4.55 -4.47 -2.40
N PHE A 17 5.44 -3.70 -1.78
CA PHE A 17 6.73 -3.42 -2.40
C PHE A 17 7.85 -3.59 -1.39
N GLY A 18 9.09 -3.30 -1.80
CA GLY A 18 10.23 -3.43 -0.92
C GLY A 18 10.71 -4.86 -0.83
N SER A 19 11.43 -5.17 0.25
CA SER A 19 12.09 -6.46 0.38
C SER A 19 11.10 -7.62 0.42
N CYS A 20 9.93 -7.43 1.02
CA CYS A 20 8.92 -8.49 1.07
C CYS A 20 8.46 -8.89 -0.33
N ALA A 21 8.28 -7.90 -1.20
CA ALA A 21 7.83 -8.16 -2.56
C ALA A 21 8.92 -8.87 -3.38
N ARG A 22 10.18 -8.61 -3.05
CA ARG A 22 11.30 -9.20 -3.77
C ARG A 22 11.69 -10.58 -3.26
N GLY A 23 10.96 -11.09 -2.25
CA GLY A 23 11.30 -12.39 -1.68
C GLY A 23 12.53 -12.37 -0.79
N GLU A 24 12.95 -11.19 -0.35
CA GLU A 24 14.13 -11.02 0.51
C GLU A 24 13.73 -10.84 1.96
N ASP A 25 12.47 -11.06 2.28
CA ASP A 25 12.00 -10.78 3.61
C ASP A 25 12.50 -11.84 4.60
N ASN A 26 12.58 -11.40 5.85
CA ASN A 26 12.85 -12.28 6.97
C ASN A 26 11.97 -11.79 8.12
N GLN A 27 12.11 -12.40 9.29
CA GLN A 27 11.23 -12.08 10.41
C GLN A 27 11.34 -10.64 10.88
N ASN A 28 12.43 -9.96 10.53
CA ASN A 28 12.65 -8.59 10.97
C ASN A 28 12.38 -7.55 9.88
N SER A 29 11.98 -7.99 8.69
CA SER A 29 11.71 -7.07 7.59
C SER A 29 10.38 -6.38 7.78
N ASP A 30 10.34 -5.08 7.48
CA ASP A 30 9.10 -4.33 7.47
C ASP A 30 8.27 -4.71 6.24
N ILE A 31 6.97 -4.55 6.36
CA ILE A 31 6.07 -4.79 5.25
C ILE A 31 5.68 -3.42 4.68
N ASP A 32 6.08 -3.16 3.44
CA ASP A 32 5.81 -1.88 2.79
C ASP A 32 4.60 -1.99 1.88
N PHE A 33 3.56 -1.24 2.22
CA PHE A 33 2.35 -1.15 1.39
C PHE A 33 2.23 0.23 0.78
N PHE A 34 1.84 0.27 -0.48
CA PHE A 34 1.47 1.50 -1.15
C PHE A 34 -0.01 1.40 -1.46
N VAL A 35 -0.80 2.32 -0.92
CA VAL A 35 -2.26 2.26 -1.03
C VAL A 35 -2.75 3.55 -1.66
N VAL A 36 -3.55 3.43 -2.71
CA VAL A 36 -4.23 4.57 -3.31
C VAL A 36 -5.68 4.53 -2.87
N ALA A 37 -6.16 5.60 -2.27
CA ALA A 37 -7.52 5.66 -1.73
C ALA A 37 -7.96 7.11 -1.62
N ASP A 38 -9.28 7.33 -1.66
CA ASP A 38 -9.82 8.65 -1.45
C ASP A 38 -9.51 9.14 -0.04
N ASP A 39 -9.38 10.46 0.11
CA ASP A 39 -9.04 11.05 1.41
C ASP A 39 -9.95 10.60 2.54
N ASP A 40 -11.24 10.46 2.24
CA ASP A 40 -12.23 10.10 3.25
C ASP A 40 -11.95 8.72 3.86
N ASN A 41 -11.19 7.89 3.16
CA ASN A 41 -10.94 6.52 3.59
C ASN A 41 -9.56 6.33 4.21
N HIS A 42 -8.71 7.36 4.18
CA HIS A 42 -7.33 7.21 4.67
C HIS A 42 -7.27 6.82 6.13
N GLU A 43 -8.10 7.46 6.95
CA GLU A 43 -8.05 7.18 8.39
C GLU A 43 -8.54 5.78 8.70
N ALA A 44 -9.59 5.34 8.01
CA ALA A 44 -10.11 3.99 8.21
C ALA A 44 -9.07 2.93 7.83
N ILE A 45 -8.37 3.16 6.72
CA ILE A 45 -7.34 2.22 6.27
C ILE A 45 -6.21 2.20 7.29
N ARG A 46 -5.76 3.36 7.74
CA ARG A 46 -4.68 3.46 8.71
C ARG A 46 -5.01 2.75 9.99
N GLU A 47 -6.25 2.94 10.48
CA GLU A 47 -6.67 2.29 11.71
C GLU A 47 -6.68 0.77 11.58
N LYS A 48 -7.16 0.27 10.45
CA LYS A 48 -7.18 -1.18 10.23
C LYS A 48 -5.78 -1.77 10.19
N ILE A 49 -4.85 -1.03 9.60
CA ILE A 49 -3.45 -1.47 9.56
C ILE A 49 -2.85 -1.45 10.96
N GLU A 50 -3.10 -0.38 11.72
CA GLU A 50 -2.51 -0.25 13.05
C GLU A 50 -3.04 -1.27 14.04
N THR A 51 -4.26 -1.73 13.85
CA THR A 51 -4.86 -2.69 14.77
C THR A 51 -4.70 -4.13 14.30
N TYR A 52 -4.09 -4.35 13.14
CA TYR A 52 -3.88 -5.69 12.64
C TYR A 52 -2.75 -6.36 13.42
N GLU A 53 -3.03 -7.53 13.96
CA GLU A 53 -2.07 -8.25 14.79
C GLU A 53 -1.13 -9.08 13.93
N ILE A 54 0.12 -8.69 13.88
CA ILE A 54 1.15 -9.37 13.12
C ILE A 54 2.49 -9.08 13.79
N ASP A 55 3.43 -10.00 13.67
CA ASP A 55 4.73 -9.89 14.33
C ASP A 55 5.70 -8.93 13.64
N ARG A 56 5.25 -8.24 12.63
CA ARG A 56 6.12 -7.39 11.82
C ARG A 56 5.51 -6.01 11.73
N GLU A 57 6.36 -5.02 11.56
CA GLU A 57 5.89 -3.66 11.39
C GLU A 57 5.39 -3.47 9.96
N ILE A 58 4.20 -2.88 9.83
CA ILE A 58 3.65 -2.55 8.53
C ILE A 58 3.82 -1.05 8.33
N LYS A 59 4.43 -0.68 7.22
CA LYS A 59 4.67 0.72 6.87
C LYS A 59 3.83 1.09 5.66
N PRO A 60 2.65 1.67 5.89
CA PRO A 60 1.80 2.05 4.78
C PRO A 60 2.14 3.44 4.25
N ILE A 61 2.10 3.58 2.95
CA ILE A 61 2.10 4.89 2.31
C ILE A 61 0.74 5.00 1.64
N ILE A 62 -0.09 5.89 2.14
CA ILE A 62 -1.46 6.04 1.68
C ILE A 62 -1.60 7.38 1.00
N VAL A 63 -1.99 7.37 -0.27
CA VAL A 63 -2.11 8.59 -1.08
C VAL A 63 -3.46 8.61 -1.78
N ASN A 64 -3.91 9.82 -2.14
CA ASN A 64 -5.09 9.95 -2.99
C ASN A 64 -4.65 10.03 -4.45
N SER A 65 -5.63 10.10 -5.36
CA SER A 65 -5.33 10.11 -6.79
C SER A 65 -4.54 11.33 -7.22
N LEU A 66 -4.82 12.48 -6.62
CA LEU A 66 -4.08 13.70 -6.95
C LEU A 66 -2.63 13.60 -6.52
N GLU A 67 -2.41 13.09 -5.30
CA GLU A 67 -1.05 12.89 -4.80
C GLU A 67 -0.28 11.92 -5.68
N LEU A 68 -0.96 10.86 -6.14
CA LEU A 68 -0.32 9.91 -7.04
C LEU A 68 0.11 10.59 -8.34
N MET A 69 -0.75 11.44 -8.90
CA MET A 69 -0.40 12.17 -10.11
C MET A 69 0.82 13.06 -9.89
N GLU A 70 0.89 13.71 -8.75
CA GLU A 70 2.04 14.55 -8.43
C GLU A 70 3.31 13.72 -8.30
N MET A 71 3.20 12.53 -7.73
CA MET A 71 4.35 11.64 -7.60
C MET A 71 4.81 11.13 -8.97
N GLU A 72 3.89 10.95 -9.89
CA GLU A 72 4.26 10.53 -11.24
C GLU A 72 5.14 11.55 -11.94
N GLU A 73 5.03 12.80 -11.54
CA GLU A 73 5.86 13.85 -12.11
C GLU A 73 7.14 14.10 -11.29
N ASN A 74 7.03 14.02 -9.98
CA ASN A 74 8.10 14.50 -9.09
C ASN A 74 8.85 13.41 -8.35
N ASP A 75 8.31 12.18 -8.31
CA ASP A 75 8.90 11.07 -7.56
C ASP A 75 8.95 9.80 -8.39
N LYS A 76 9.39 9.95 -9.64
CA LYS A 76 9.37 8.83 -10.58
C LYS A 76 10.20 7.63 -10.12
N VAL A 77 11.36 7.89 -9.52
CA VAL A 77 12.23 6.80 -9.07
C VAL A 77 11.55 6.00 -7.98
N PHE A 78 10.90 6.68 -7.03
CA PHE A 78 10.18 5.99 -5.98
C PHE A 78 9.03 5.15 -6.55
N LEU A 79 8.27 5.72 -7.48
CA LEU A 79 7.15 4.99 -8.08
C LEU A 79 7.62 3.80 -8.90
N GLU A 80 8.80 3.90 -9.51
CA GLU A 80 9.36 2.74 -10.21
C GLU A 80 9.61 1.60 -9.24
N GLU A 81 10.11 1.92 -8.03
CA GLU A 81 10.31 0.90 -7.01
C GLU A 81 9.00 0.27 -6.57
N VAL A 82 7.98 1.10 -6.37
CA VAL A 82 6.67 0.62 -6.00
C VAL A 82 6.12 -0.31 -7.08
N ASN A 83 6.26 0.10 -8.34
CA ASN A 83 5.68 -0.66 -9.45
C ASN A 83 6.41 -1.96 -9.74
N LYS A 84 7.60 -2.15 -9.19
CA LYS A 84 8.28 -3.44 -9.24
C LYS A 84 7.70 -4.43 -8.25
N GLY A 85 6.84 -3.96 -7.36
CA GLY A 85 6.24 -4.81 -6.35
C GLY A 85 5.09 -5.65 -6.88
N ILE A 86 4.34 -6.19 -5.94
CA ILE A 86 3.23 -7.09 -6.25
C ILE A 86 1.93 -6.34 -6.05
N LYS A 87 1.14 -6.20 -7.11
CA LYS A 87 -0.16 -5.56 -7.00
C LYS A 87 -1.14 -6.55 -6.38
N LEU A 88 -1.58 -6.24 -5.17
CA LEU A 88 -2.49 -7.11 -4.43
C LEU A 88 -3.95 -6.83 -4.73
N TRP A 89 -4.24 -5.61 -5.17
CA TRP A 89 -5.61 -5.21 -5.45
C TRP A 89 -5.63 -4.00 -6.38
N GLU A 90 -6.55 -4.02 -7.31
CA GLU A 90 -6.80 -2.85 -8.15
C GLU A 90 -8.29 -2.81 -8.40
N GLY A 91 -8.95 -1.78 -7.86
CA GLY A 91 -10.36 -1.58 -8.08
C GLY A 91 -10.58 -0.89 -9.40
N LEU A 92 -11.57 -1.35 -10.14
CA LEU A 92 -11.93 -0.72 -11.41
C LEU A 92 -12.90 0.41 -11.16
N GLU A 93 -12.66 1.53 -11.83
CA GLU A 93 -13.60 2.64 -11.80
C GLU A 93 -14.78 2.32 -12.69
N GLU A 94 -15.94 2.63 -12.19
CA GLU A 94 -17.15 2.43 -12.97
C GLU A 94 -17.64 3.72 -13.55
#